data_5596ddcb8b9615186a5a1ece0ac761b4
#
_entry.id   5596ddcb8b9615186a5a1ece0ac761b4
#
_cell.length_a   1.000
_cell.length_b   1.000
_cell.length_c   1.000
_cell.angle_alpha   90.00
_cell.angle_beta   90.00
_cell.angle_gamma   90.00
#
_symmetry.space_group_name_H-M   'P 1'
#
loop_
_entity.id
_entity.type
_entity.pdbx_description
1 polymer ?
#
loop_
_entity_poly.entity_id
_entity_poly.type
_entity_poly.pdbx_seq_one_letter_code
_entity_poly.pdbx_strand_id
1 'polypeptide(L)'
;ILSIPVACTRSGGFIIRPWIKAGDVGVVLYLDHDMDSTVSGAKEAQPLTERNHATTDAVFVGGIVAGGYTVQGLPSEALVLATDDGSVYVAVTKGEVQIKGDVHVEGKITASQDIVAEESVSGAHHTHPGDSGGMTGQPV
;
A
#
# COMPACT_ATOMS: atom_id res chain seq x y z
N ILE A 1 13.21 -24.93 12.72
CA ILE A 1 12.94 -23.51 12.33
C ILE A 1 11.47 -23.29 12.60
N LEU A 2 11.14 -22.42 13.57
CA LEU A 2 9.76 -22.02 13.84
C LEU A 2 9.29 -21.15 12.67
N SER A 3 8.23 -21.54 12.02
CA SER A 3 7.54 -20.70 11.03
C SER A 3 6.48 -19.88 11.79
N ILE A 4 6.73 -18.59 11.95
CA ILE A 4 5.79 -17.67 12.62
C ILE A 4 4.98 -16.96 11.56
N PRO A 5 3.63 -16.97 11.64
CA PRO A 5 2.77 -16.19 10.75
C PRO A 5 3.08 -14.70 10.83
N VAL A 6 2.99 -14.02 9.68
CA VAL A 6 3.17 -12.57 9.61
C VAL A 6 1.80 -11.90 9.60
N ALA A 7 1.59 -10.95 10.51
CA ALA A 7 0.39 -10.13 10.52
C ALA A 7 0.38 -9.18 9.32
N CYS A 8 -0.80 -8.97 8.76
CA CYS A 8 -1.07 -7.93 7.78
C CYS A 8 -2.43 -7.30 8.05
N THR A 9 -2.65 -6.09 7.58
CA THR A 9 -3.97 -5.46 7.67
C THR A 9 -4.88 -6.10 6.63
N ARG A 10 -5.85 -6.90 7.09
CA ARG A 10 -6.79 -7.62 6.22
C ARG A 10 -8.21 -7.57 6.79
N SER A 11 -9.15 -7.12 5.98
CA SER A 11 -10.57 -7.11 6.33
C SER A 11 -11.45 -6.98 5.09
N GLY A 12 -12.65 -7.60 5.09
CA GLY A 12 -13.68 -7.43 4.05
C GLY A 12 -13.22 -7.74 2.62
N GLY A 13 -12.27 -8.67 2.44
CA GLY A 13 -11.69 -8.98 1.13
C GLY A 13 -10.55 -8.08 0.68
N PHE A 14 -10.15 -7.10 1.47
CA PHE A 14 -9.03 -6.19 1.19
C PHE A 14 -7.82 -6.53 2.04
N ILE A 15 -6.62 -6.23 1.54
CA ILE A 15 -5.35 -6.50 2.21
C ILE A 15 -4.34 -5.38 1.95
N ILE A 16 -3.62 -4.97 3.00
CA ILE A 16 -2.37 -4.21 2.90
C ILE A 16 -1.27 -5.16 3.38
N ARG A 17 -0.42 -5.59 2.46
CA ARG A 17 0.63 -6.57 2.74
C ARG A 17 1.98 -6.03 2.29
N PRO A 18 2.79 -5.51 3.21
CA PRO A 18 4.18 -5.18 2.90
C PRO A 18 4.98 -6.46 2.59
N TRP A 19 6.04 -6.32 1.81
CA TRP A 19 7.01 -7.38 1.61
C TRP A 19 7.89 -7.49 2.86
N ILE A 20 7.84 -8.62 3.56
CA ILE A 20 8.70 -8.91 4.72
C ILE A 20 9.86 -9.80 4.26
N LYS A 21 11.08 -9.42 4.61
CA LYS A 21 12.32 -10.12 4.26
C LYS A 21 13.21 -10.33 5.50
N ALA A 22 14.19 -11.20 5.37
CA ALA A 22 15.20 -11.39 6.42
C ALA A 22 15.93 -10.09 6.72
N GLY A 23 16.01 -9.72 8.00
CA GLY A 23 16.57 -8.45 8.47
C GLY A 23 15.54 -7.40 8.87
N ASP A 24 14.28 -7.57 8.49
CA ASP A 24 13.21 -6.68 8.93
C ASP A 24 12.95 -6.85 10.43
N VAL A 25 12.74 -5.73 11.11
CA VAL A 25 12.54 -5.67 12.56
C VAL A 25 11.06 -5.48 12.87
N GLY A 26 10.58 -6.18 13.87
CA GLY A 26 9.20 -6.11 14.30
C GLY A 26 9.00 -6.62 15.73
N VAL A 27 7.74 -6.78 16.11
CA VAL A 27 7.33 -7.37 17.39
C VAL A 27 6.83 -8.78 17.17
N VAL A 28 7.17 -9.69 18.08
CA VAL A 28 6.53 -11.00 18.17
C VAL A 28 5.50 -10.94 19.29
N LEU A 29 4.26 -11.19 18.95
CA LEU A 29 3.15 -11.31 19.89
C LEU A 29 2.90 -12.79 20.14
N TYR A 30 2.93 -13.20 21.40
CA TYR A 30 2.56 -14.55 21.82
C TYR A 30 1.07 -14.57 22.17
N LEU A 31 0.35 -15.52 21.61
CA LEU A 31 -1.07 -15.69 21.87
C LEU A 31 -1.31 -16.57 23.11
N ASP A 32 -2.44 -16.33 23.77
CA ASP A 32 -2.78 -17.04 25.00
C ASP A 32 -2.98 -18.54 24.78
N HIS A 33 -3.51 -18.91 23.62
CA HIS A 33 -3.92 -20.27 23.32
C HIS A 33 -3.33 -20.79 22.01
N ASP A 34 -3.37 -22.11 21.86
CA ASP A 34 -3.00 -22.84 20.66
C ASP A 34 -3.74 -22.30 19.42
N MET A 35 -2.99 -21.87 18.43
CA MET A 35 -3.53 -21.30 17.19
C MET A 35 -3.38 -22.21 15.96
N ASP A 36 -2.87 -23.42 16.11
CA ASP A 36 -2.57 -24.31 14.98
C ASP A 36 -3.78 -24.55 14.08
N SER A 37 -4.96 -24.79 14.67
CA SER A 37 -6.21 -24.99 13.93
C SER A 37 -6.65 -23.77 13.16
N THR A 38 -6.49 -22.56 13.74
CA THR A 38 -6.86 -21.31 13.12
C THR A 38 -5.92 -20.98 11.97
N VAL A 39 -4.61 -21.15 12.16
CA VAL A 39 -3.60 -20.88 11.12
C VAL A 39 -3.72 -21.85 9.95
N SER A 40 -3.85 -23.14 10.22
CA SER A 40 -3.96 -24.17 9.18
C SER A 40 -5.29 -24.12 8.43
N GLY A 41 -6.39 -23.80 9.13
CA GLY A 41 -7.73 -23.72 8.56
C GLY A 41 -8.10 -22.35 7.98
N ALA A 42 -7.29 -21.31 8.21
CA ALA A 42 -7.57 -19.91 7.84
C ALA A 42 -8.96 -19.41 8.29
N LYS A 43 -9.47 -19.91 9.39
CA LYS A 43 -10.77 -19.58 9.98
C LYS A 43 -10.73 -19.74 11.50
N GLU A 44 -11.70 -19.15 12.17
CA GLU A 44 -11.88 -19.36 13.60
C GLU A 44 -12.06 -20.85 13.93
N ALA A 45 -11.34 -21.33 14.94
CA ALA A 45 -11.38 -22.71 15.41
C ALA A 45 -11.07 -22.78 16.91
N GLN A 46 -11.53 -23.85 17.56
CA GLN A 46 -11.19 -24.13 18.95
C GLN A 46 -9.73 -24.56 19.07
N PRO A 47 -9.03 -24.19 20.16
CA PRO A 47 -7.71 -24.73 20.46
C PRO A 47 -7.71 -26.25 20.53
N LEU A 48 -6.67 -26.88 20.01
CA LEU A 48 -6.48 -28.33 20.06
C LEU A 48 -5.83 -28.82 21.36
N THR A 49 -5.13 -27.92 22.04
CA THR A 49 -4.40 -28.22 23.27
C THR A 49 -4.63 -27.14 24.32
N GLU A 50 -4.33 -27.49 25.59
CA GLU A 50 -4.40 -26.58 26.75
C GLU A 50 -3.13 -25.68 26.89
N ARG A 51 -2.24 -25.68 25.90
CA ARG A 51 -1.00 -24.86 25.98
C ARG A 51 -1.31 -23.38 25.94
N ASN A 52 -0.61 -22.62 26.78
CA ASN A 52 -0.72 -21.18 26.89
C ASN A 52 0.64 -20.52 26.66
N HIS A 53 0.66 -19.38 25.97
CA HIS A 53 1.85 -18.56 25.70
C HIS A 53 3.03 -19.37 25.13
N ALA A 54 2.75 -20.39 24.33
CA ALA A 54 3.79 -21.20 23.74
C ALA A 54 4.54 -20.40 22.64
N THR A 55 5.83 -20.65 22.51
CA THR A 55 6.67 -19.97 21.50
C THR A 55 6.24 -20.29 20.06
N THR A 56 5.46 -21.35 19.87
CA THR A 56 4.87 -21.74 18.60
C THR A 56 3.60 -20.95 18.26
N ASP A 57 2.92 -20.42 19.29
CA ASP A 57 1.67 -19.66 19.14
C ASP A 57 1.98 -18.16 19.10
N ALA A 58 2.70 -17.74 18.08
CA ALA A 58 3.20 -16.40 17.93
C ALA A 58 2.85 -15.80 16.56
N VAL A 59 2.74 -14.49 16.50
CA VAL A 59 2.53 -13.71 15.27
C VAL A 59 3.59 -12.61 15.21
N PHE A 60 4.27 -12.50 14.08
CA PHE A 60 5.19 -11.40 13.80
C PHE A 60 4.43 -10.20 13.24
N VAL A 61 4.62 -9.03 13.87
CA VAL A 61 4.12 -7.73 13.42
C VAL A 61 5.33 -6.89 13.04
N GLY A 62 5.52 -6.69 11.75
CA GLY A 62 6.61 -5.88 11.21
C GLY A 62 6.41 -4.38 11.43
N GLY A 63 7.41 -3.59 11.10
CA GLY A 63 7.30 -2.15 11.00
C GLY A 63 7.75 -1.38 12.24
N ILE A 64 8.67 -1.91 13.05
CA ILE A 64 9.35 -1.07 14.04
C ILE A 64 10.39 -0.22 13.31
N VAL A 65 10.18 1.08 13.35
CA VAL A 65 11.17 2.07 12.96
C VAL A 65 12.12 2.28 14.12
N ALA A 66 13.35 1.75 14.03
CA ALA A 66 14.36 1.93 15.06
C ALA A 66 14.81 3.40 15.15
N GLY A 67 15.20 3.84 16.37
CA GLY A 67 15.43 5.24 16.69
C GLY A 67 16.28 6.01 15.67
N GLY A 68 15.76 7.13 15.20
CA GLY A 68 16.42 8.03 14.25
C GLY A 68 16.17 7.73 12.77
N TYR A 69 15.52 6.63 12.42
CA TYR A 69 15.14 6.39 11.03
C TYR A 69 13.98 7.30 10.64
N THR A 70 14.19 8.13 9.65
CA THR A 70 13.16 9.00 9.07
C THR A 70 13.22 8.87 7.55
N VAL A 71 12.12 8.51 6.93
CA VAL A 71 12.01 8.54 5.47
C VAL A 71 11.93 9.99 5.02
N GLN A 72 12.93 10.42 4.26
CA GLN A 72 13.01 11.80 3.77
C GLN A 72 12.06 12.02 2.59
N GLY A 73 11.56 13.25 2.43
CA GLY A 73 10.80 13.67 1.25
C GLY A 73 9.36 13.15 1.20
N LEU A 74 8.84 12.57 2.28
CA LEU A 74 7.43 12.24 2.38
C LEU A 74 6.60 13.46 2.81
N PRO A 75 5.36 13.60 2.32
CA PRO A 75 4.44 14.65 2.78
C PRO A 75 4.16 14.54 4.29
N SER A 76 4.21 15.68 4.98
CA SER A 76 3.79 15.77 6.39
C SER A 76 2.26 15.78 6.49
N GLU A 77 1.71 15.39 7.65
CA GLU A 77 0.27 15.33 7.92
C GLU A 77 -0.54 14.54 6.87
N ALA A 78 0.02 13.45 6.34
CA ALA A 78 -0.58 12.61 5.32
C ALA A 78 -0.59 11.13 5.72
N LEU A 79 -1.57 10.38 5.21
CA LEU A 79 -1.50 8.93 5.18
C LEU A 79 -0.64 8.51 3.99
N VAL A 80 0.46 7.82 4.22
CA VAL A 80 1.45 7.53 3.17
C VAL A 80 1.70 6.02 3.03
N LEU A 81 1.71 5.54 1.79
CA LEU A 81 2.27 4.26 1.38
C LEU A 81 3.50 4.56 0.51
N ALA A 82 4.67 4.16 0.95
CA ALA A 82 5.93 4.56 0.30
C ALA A 82 6.97 3.43 0.32
N THR A 83 7.95 3.55 -0.57
CA THR A 83 9.24 2.87 -0.40
C THR A 83 10.00 3.49 0.78
N ASP A 84 10.88 2.73 1.41
CA ASP A 84 11.65 3.16 2.59
C ASP A 84 12.64 4.29 2.31
N ASP A 85 13.00 4.51 1.03
CA ASP A 85 13.82 5.62 0.56
C ASP A 85 12.99 6.86 0.13
N GLY A 86 11.66 6.78 0.14
CA GLY A 86 10.76 7.85 -0.28
C GLY A 86 10.78 8.16 -1.78
N SER A 87 11.36 7.27 -2.60
CA SER A 87 11.44 7.47 -4.07
C SER A 87 10.09 7.32 -4.76
N VAL A 88 9.25 6.41 -4.27
CA VAL A 88 7.90 6.16 -4.77
C VAL A 88 6.90 6.18 -3.62
N TYR A 89 5.80 6.91 -3.78
CA TYR A 89 4.74 6.90 -2.77
C TYR A 89 3.35 7.23 -3.34
N VAL A 90 2.34 6.83 -2.59
CA VAL A 90 0.96 7.34 -2.65
C VAL A 90 0.64 7.97 -1.31
N ALA A 91 0.28 9.25 -1.31
CA ALA A 91 -0.05 9.99 -0.10
C ALA A 91 -1.47 10.58 -0.20
N VAL A 92 -2.24 10.46 0.88
CA VAL A 92 -3.55 11.11 1.03
C VAL A 92 -3.38 12.24 2.03
N THR A 93 -3.48 13.48 1.55
CA THR A 93 -3.47 14.70 2.36
C THR A 93 -4.90 15.15 2.64
N LYS A 94 -5.06 16.28 3.33
CA LYS A 94 -6.40 16.89 3.56
C LYS A 94 -7.06 17.43 2.28
N GLY A 95 -6.31 17.64 1.20
CA GLY A 95 -6.80 18.30 -0.01
C GLY A 95 -6.68 17.48 -1.29
N GLU A 96 -5.79 16.50 -1.35
CA GLU A 96 -5.51 15.75 -2.59
C GLU A 96 -4.91 14.38 -2.32
N VAL A 97 -4.85 13.56 -3.36
CA VAL A 97 -4.03 12.34 -3.42
C VAL A 97 -2.82 12.63 -4.29
N GLN A 98 -1.64 12.50 -3.71
CA GLN A 98 -0.36 12.64 -4.41
C GLN A 98 0.19 11.28 -4.78
N ILE A 99 0.65 11.11 -6.01
CA ILE A 99 1.37 9.93 -6.47
C ILE A 99 2.73 10.38 -7.01
N LYS A 100 3.80 9.87 -6.42
CA LYS A 100 5.17 10.08 -6.90
C LYS A 100 5.68 8.78 -7.48
N GLY A 101 6.13 8.82 -8.73
CA GLY A 101 6.57 7.68 -9.51
C GLY A 101 5.69 7.43 -10.73
N ASP A 102 6.08 6.46 -11.54
CA ASP A 102 5.30 6.07 -12.71
C ASP A 102 4.03 5.31 -12.30
N VAL A 103 2.94 5.54 -13.02
CA VAL A 103 1.66 4.84 -12.80
C VAL A 103 1.36 3.97 -14.00
N HIS A 104 1.36 2.65 -13.80
CA HIS A 104 0.87 1.69 -14.79
C HIS A 104 -0.58 1.30 -14.49
N VAL A 105 -1.46 1.46 -15.45
CA VAL A 105 -2.89 1.17 -15.32
C VAL A 105 -3.31 0.11 -16.32
N GLU A 106 -3.71 -1.06 -15.82
CA GLU A 106 -4.37 -2.10 -16.62
C GLU A 106 -5.89 -1.90 -16.57
N GLY A 107 -6.40 -0.97 -17.37
CA GLY A 107 -7.82 -0.62 -17.37
C GLY A 107 -8.09 0.77 -17.92
N LYS A 108 -9.25 1.31 -17.57
CA LYS A 108 -9.65 2.66 -17.97
C LYS A 108 -9.37 3.66 -16.85
N ILE A 109 -8.93 4.85 -17.24
CA ILE A 109 -8.92 6.02 -16.39
C ILE A 109 -10.10 6.90 -16.79
N THR A 110 -10.97 7.22 -15.84
CA THR A 110 -12.07 8.15 -16.02
C THR A 110 -11.95 9.29 -15.03
N ALA A 111 -12.05 10.50 -15.51
CA ALA A 111 -12.08 11.71 -14.68
C ALA A 111 -13.42 12.42 -14.91
N SER A 112 -14.01 12.96 -13.84
CA SER A 112 -15.23 13.78 -13.94
C SER A 112 -14.97 15.20 -14.47
N GLN A 113 -13.68 15.58 -14.44
CA GLN A 113 -13.17 16.83 -14.99
C GLN A 113 -12.07 16.54 -16.01
N ASP A 114 -11.15 17.44 -16.21
CA ASP A 114 -10.07 17.29 -17.16
C ASP A 114 -8.90 16.47 -16.59
N ILE A 115 -8.12 15.85 -17.48
CA ILE A 115 -6.80 15.28 -17.20
C ILE A 115 -5.79 16.21 -17.85
N VAL A 116 -4.97 16.87 -17.02
CA VAL A 116 -3.97 17.85 -17.46
C VAL A 116 -2.58 17.24 -17.41
N ALA A 117 -1.87 17.26 -18.52
CA ALA A 117 -0.47 16.87 -18.62
C ALA A 117 0.43 18.10 -18.63
N GLU A 118 1.55 18.06 -17.87
CA GLU A 118 2.54 19.15 -17.81
C GLU A 118 1.93 20.53 -17.53
N GLU A 119 0.87 20.59 -16.71
CA GLU A 119 0.14 21.81 -16.33
C GLU A 119 -0.42 22.62 -17.51
N SER A 120 -0.32 22.14 -18.73
CA SER A 120 -0.68 22.90 -19.93
C SER A 120 -1.49 22.15 -20.98
N VAL A 121 -1.32 20.84 -21.10
CA VAL A 121 -2.02 20.02 -22.09
C VAL A 121 -3.25 19.38 -21.49
N SER A 122 -4.44 19.91 -21.83
CA SER A 122 -5.73 19.37 -21.44
C SER A 122 -6.05 18.12 -22.26
N GLY A 123 -6.41 17.02 -21.60
CA GLY A 123 -6.89 15.82 -22.28
C GLY A 123 -8.21 16.03 -22.99
N ALA A 124 -9.09 16.89 -22.43
CA ALA A 124 -10.43 17.17 -22.97
C ALA A 124 -10.46 18.33 -23.96
N HIS A 125 -9.52 19.27 -23.92
CA HIS A 125 -9.64 20.55 -24.65
C HIS A 125 -8.44 20.89 -25.54
N HIS A 126 -7.40 20.02 -25.64
CA HIS A 126 -6.26 20.31 -26.50
C HIS A 126 -6.63 20.27 -27.99
N THR A 127 -5.89 21.03 -28.78
CA THR A 127 -6.04 21.10 -30.23
C THR A 127 -4.66 20.94 -30.88
N HIS A 128 -4.62 20.56 -32.14
CA HIS A 128 -3.38 20.43 -32.90
C HIS A 128 -3.32 21.41 -34.05
N PRO A 129 -2.14 21.93 -34.46
CA PRO A 129 -2.01 22.64 -35.73
C PRO A 129 -2.37 21.72 -36.89
N GLY A 130 -3.26 22.15 -37.77
CA GLY A 130 -3.59 21.47 -39.02
C GLY A 130 -2.52 21.72 -40.09
N ASP A 131 -2.44 20.82 -41.06
CA ASP A 131 -1.49 20.87 -42.17
C ASP A 131 -1.65 22.10 -43.10
N SER A 132 -2.82 22.73 -43.12
CA SER A 132 -3.15 23.91 -43.94
C SER A 132 -3.24 25.20 -43.11
N GLY A 133 -2.63 25.27 -41.93
CA GLY A 133 -2.63 26.46 -41.06
C GLY A 133 -3.89 26.65 -40.21
N GLY A 134 -4.82 25.71 -40.24
CA GLY A 134 -5.96 25.66 -39.30
C GLY A 134 -5.60 24.95 -38.01
N MET A 135 -6.54 24.95 -37.06
CA MET A 135 -6.47 24.16 -35.80
C MET A 135 -7.51 23.02 -35.90
N THR A 136 -7.17 21.86 -35.33
CA THR A 136 -8.14 20.77 -35.20
C THR A 136 -9.23 21.15 -34.16
N GLY A 137 -10.38 20.47 -34.24
CA GLY A 137 -11.34 20.51 -33.14
C GLY A 137 -10.79 19.85 -31.85
N GLN A 138 -11.53 20.03 -30.77
CA GLN A 138 -11.27 19.29 -29.53
C GLN A 138 -11.49 17.79 -29.72
N PRO A 139 -10.85 16.93 -28.89
CA PRO A 139 -11.14 15.50 -28.85
C PRO A 139 -12.64 15.25 -28.58
N VAL A 140 -13.22 14.25 -29.21
CA VAL A 140 -14.62 13.82 -29.06
C VAL A 140 -14.68 12.45 -28.39
#